data_45f4b778911fb30923b341e569d1f4c9
#
_entry.id   45f4b778911fb30923b341e569d1f4c9
#
_cell.length_a   1.000
_cell.length_b   1.000
_cell.length_c   1.000
_cell.angle_alpha   90.00
_cell.angle_beta   90.00
_cell.angle_gamma   90.00
#
_symmetry.space_group_name_H-M   'P 1'
#
loop_
_entity.id
_entity.type
_entity.pdbx_description
1 polymer ?
#
loop_
_entity_poly.entity_id
_entity_poly.type
_entity_poly.pdbx_seq_one_letter_code
_entity_poly.pdbx_strand_id
1 'polypeptide(L)'
;LIVKSLRESFGEFADITALGTNSAATAAMMKAKANRGATGENAIVWNSGRVDVITGPVSVVLANGMLGEVTPKMAEALSSSRAEKLLLPLNQELLTMVGLKKEPLPHLIDELVNLMKEKYHVRS
;
A
#
# COMPACT_ATOMS: atom_id res chain seq x y z
N LEU A 1 9.47 3.46 -0.02
CA LEU A 1 9.16 4.82 -0.47
C LEU A 1 7.84 5.34 0.09
N ILE A 2 6.79 4.56 0.00
CA ILE A 2 5.47 4.97 0.51
C ILE A 2 5.54 5.21 2.03
N VAL A 3 6.07 4.26 2.78
CA VAL A 3 6.17 4.38 4.25
C VAL A 3 7.00 5.60 4.65
N LYS A 4 8.13 5.79 3.99
CA LYS A 4 9.00 6.95 4.25
C LYS A 4 8.25 8.26 4.03
N SER A 5 7.56 8.39 2.90
CA SER A 5 6.82 9.61 2.56
C SER A 5 5.66 9.86 3.53
N LEU A 6 4.95 8.80 3.93
CA LEU A 6 3.88 8.93 4.91
C LEU A 6 4.41 9.39 6.27
N ARG A 7 5.53 8.81 6.70
CA ARG A 7 6.12 9.19 7.98
C ARG A 7 6.63 10.63 7.98
N GLU A 8 7.25 11.06 6.88
CA GLU A 8 7.72 12.42 6.73
C GLU A 8 6.56 13.43 6.69
N SER A 9 5.44 13.06 6.06
CA SER A 9 4.32 13.98 5.86
C SER A 9 3.36 14.02 7.04
N PHE A 10 3.14 12.92 7.74
CA PHE A 10 2.13 12.82 8.80
C PHE A 10 2.73 12.66 10.20
N GLY A 11 4.03 12.40 10.29
CA GLY A 11 4.66 12.19 11.59
C GLY A 11 3.98 11.08 12.38
N GLU A 12 3.73 11.32 13.65
CA GLU A 12 3.11 10.33 14.54
C GLU A 12 1.58 10.22 14.39
N PHE A 13 0.96 11.08 13.58
CA PHE A 13 -0.46 10.94 13.29
C PHE A 13 -0.76 9.69 12.48
N ALA A 14 0.21 9.20 11.71
CA ALA A 14 0.03 7.98 10.94
C ALA A 14 0.42 6.77 11.78
N ASP A 15 -0.51 5.87 11.98
CA ASP A 15 -0.24 4.56 12.57
C ASP A 15 -0.07 3.58 11.39
N ILE A 16 1.18 3.23 11.11
CA ILE A 16 1.53 2.48 9.92
C ILE A 16 1.84 1.03 10.24
N THR A 17 1.08 0.13 9.66
CA THR A 17 1.35 -1.30 9.67
C THR A 17 1.91 -1.69 8.31
N ALA A 18 3.14 -2.18 8.30
CA ALA A 18 3.81 -2.62 7.09
C ALA A 18 3.55 -4.10 6.86
N LEU A 19 2.96 -4.43 5.72
CA LEU A 19 2.64 -5.81 5.37
C LEU A 19 3.45 -6.18 4.13
N GLY A 20 4.41 -7.07 4.30
CA GLY A 20 5.24 -7.54 3.21
C GLY A 20 4.83 -8.91 2.72
N THR A 21 4.99 -9.15 1.42
CA THR A 21 4.82 -10.48 0.84
C THR A 21 6.04 -11.36 1.13
N ASN A 22 7.16 -10.75 1.51
CA ASN A 22 8.37 -11.43 1.93
C ASN A 22 9.04 -10.63 3.05
N SER A 23 9.96 -11.26 3.77
CA SER A 23 10.59 -10.65 4.93
C SER A 23 11.49 -9.46 4.59
N ALA A 24 12.11 -9.46 3.42
CA ALA A 24 12.96 -8.35 2.97
C ALA A 24 12.11 -7.07 2.77
N ALA A 25 10.94 -7.21 2.16
CA ALA A 25 10.02 -6.08 1.96
C ALA A 25 9.55 -5.52 3.30
N THR A 26 9.16 -6.38 4.23
CA THR A 26 8.75 -5.97 5.57
C THR A 26 9.87 -5.25 6.31
N ALA A 27 11.09 -5.79 6.25
CA ALA A 27 12.25 -5.18 6.90
C ALA A 27 12.54 -3.79 6.34
N ALA A 28 12.45 -3.61 5.02
CA ALA A 28 12.66 -2.31 4.38
C ALA A 28 11.64 -1.27 4.86
N MET A 29 10.37 -1.67 4.98
CA MET A 29 9.31 -0.79 5.47
C MET A 29 9.49 -0.44 6.95
N MET A 30 9.97 -1.39 7.75
CA MET A 30 10.28 -1.12 9.16
C MET A 30 11.44 -0.14 9.30
N LYS A 31 12.44 -0.24 8.43
CA LYS A 31 13.55 0.71 8.37
C LYS A 31 13.06 2.11 8.05
N ALA A 32 12.01 2.23 7.25
CA ALA A 32 11.38 3.51 6.91
C ALA A 32 10.44 4.02 8.00
N LYS A 33 10.43 3.39 9.18
CA LYS A 33 9.72 3.83 10.39
C LYS A 33 8.23 3.49 10.43
N ALA A 34 7.84 2.34 9.88
CA ALA A 34 6.51 1.80 10.17
C ALA A 34 6.42 1.46 11.66
N ASN A 35 5.23 1.54 12.22
CA ASN A 35 5.01 1.26 13.64
C ASN A 35 5.14 -0.23 13.96
N ARG A 36 4.68 -1.07 13.05
CA ARG A 36 4.76 -2.52 13.18
C ARG A 36 4.80 -3.14 11.80
N GLY A 37 5.25 -4.37 11.74
CA GLY A 37 5.35 -5.09 10.49
C GLY A 37 5.02 -6.56 10.64
N ALA A 38 4.50 -7.16 9.59
CA ALA A 38 4.22 -8.58 9.53
C ALA A 38 4.36 -9.05 8.09
N THR A 39 4.60 -10.35 7.92
CA THR A 39 4.91 -10.92 6.60
C THR A 39 3.99 -12.08 6.29
N GLY A 40 3.54 -12.15 5.04
CA GLY A 40 2.89 -13.32 4.50
C GLY A 40 1.37 -13.25 4.45
N GLU A 41 0.78 -14.31 3.91
CA GLU A 41 -0.64 -14.37 3.61
C GLU A 41 -1.52 -14.16 4.84
N ASN A 42 -1.25 -14.89 5.90
CA ASN A 42 -2.10 -14.78 7.09
C ASN A 42 -2.05 -13.38 7.70
N ALA A 43 -0.85 -12.77 7.75
CA ALA A 43 -0.69 -11.42 8.26
C ALA A 43 -1.49 -10.41 7.44
N ILE A 44 -1.43 -10.52 6.13
CA ILE A 44 -2.15 -9.63 5.22
C ILE A 44 -3.65 -9.80 5.37
N VAL A 45 -4.13 -11.04 5.37
CA VAL A 45 -5.57 -11.33 5.52
C VAL A 45 -6.08 -10.83 6.87
N TRP A 46 -5.35 -11.11 7.94
CA TRP A 46 -5.75 -10.73 9.29
C TRP A 46 -5.82 -9.21 9.44
N ASN A 47 -4.83 -8.49 8.91
CA ASN A 47 -4.77 -7.04 9.04
C ASN A 47 -5.72 -6.29 8.10
N SER A 48 -6.12 -6.91 6.99
CA SER A 48 -6.96 -6.25 5.98
C SER A 48 -8.28 -5.71 6.52
N GLY A 49 -8.80 -6.30 7.58
CA GLY A 49 -10.04 -5.87 8.22
C GLY A 49 -9.84 -4.93 9.42
N ARG A 50 -8.61 -4.50 9.69
CA ARG A 50 -8.27 -3.75 10.90
C ARG A 50 -7.62 -2.40 10.64
N VAL A 51 -7.68 -1.94 9.41
CA VAL A 51 -7.05 -0.67 9.00
C VAL A 51 -8.08 0.23 8.34
N ASP A 52 -7.81 1.51 8.32
CA ASP A 52 -8.69 2.49 7.70
C ASP A 52 -8.36 2.71 6.23
N VAL A 53 -7.10 2.58 5.89
CA VAL A 53 -6.59 2.82 4.54
C VAL A 53 -5.58 1.75 4.18
N ILE A 54 -5.69 1.25 2.96
CA ILE A 54 -4.72 0.33 2.38
C ILE A 54 -4.05 1.06 1.22
N THR A 55 -2.73 1.09 1.23
CA THR A 55 -1.97 1.69 0.14
C THR A 55 -0.86 0.77 -0.34
N GLY A 56 -0.50 0.90 -1.60
CA GLY A 56 0.52 0.09 -2.24
C GLY A 56 0.34 0.11 -3.74
N PRO A 57 1.10 -0.73 -4.46
CA PRO A 57 0.88 -0.86 -5.90
C PRO A 57 -0.44 -1.57 -6.19
N VAL A 58 -1.03 -1.30 -7.35
CA VAL A 58 -2.31 -1.91 -7.74
C VAL A 58 -2.23 -3.44 -7.75
N SER A 59 -1.05 -4.02 -7.92
CA SER A 59 -0.85 -5.47 -7.91
C SER A 59 -1.28 -6.16 -6.63
N VAL A 60 -1.40 -5.43 -5.51
CA VAL A 60 -1.78 -6.07 -4.25
C VAL A 60 -3.24 -6.57 -4.24
N VAL A 61 -4.08 -6.06 -5.14
CA VAL A 61 -5.46 -6.53 -5.29
C VAL A 61 -5.65 -7.45 -6.51
N LEU A 62 -4.55 -7.86 -7.14
CA LEU A 62 -4.58 -8.75 -8.29
C LEU A 62 -4.06 -10.13 -7.89
N ALA A 63 -4.89 -11.15 -8.06
CA ALA A 63 -4.47 -12.53 -7.80
C ALA A 63 -3.22 -12.85 -8.62
N ASN A 64 -2.21 -13.39 -7.95
CA ASN A 64 -0.92 -13.74 -8.54
C ASN A 64 -0.10 -12.54 -9.02
N GLY A 65 -0.43 -11.35 -8.59
CA GLY A 65 0.38 -10.16 -8.84
C GLY A 65 1.75 -10.28 -8.18
N MET A 66 2.70 -9.44 -8.60
CA MET A 66 4.08 -9.45 -8.11
C MET A 66 4.73 -10.82 -8.29
N LEU A 67 4.63 -11.38 -9.51
CA LEU A 67 5.19 -12.69 -9.88
C LEU A 67 4.69 -13.83 -8.99
N GLY A 68 3.43 -13.75 -8.57
CA GLY A 68 2.80 -14.79 -7.76
C GLY A 68 2.96 -14.61 -6.25
N GLU A 69 3.66 -13.58 -5.79
CA GLU A 69 3.77 -13.33 -4.35
C GLU A 69 2.44 -12.93 -3.73
N VAL A 70 1.58 -12.26 -4.49
CA VAL A 70 0.22 -11.94 -4.05
C VAL A 70 -0.68 -13.12 -4.34
N THR A 71 -1.01 -13.88 -3.31
CA THR A 71 -1.90 -15.03 -3.49
C THR A 71 -3.33 -14.55 -3.75
N PRO A 72 -4.17 -15.40 -4.40
CA PRO A 72 -5.59 -15.05 -4.58
C PRO A 72 -6.28 -14.68 -3.26
N LYS A 73 -5.93 -15.33 -2.17
CA LYS A 73 -6.52 -15.05 -0.86
C LYS A 73 -6.11 -13.67 -0.34
N MET A 74 -4.86 -13.27 -0.54
CA MET A 74 -4.39 -11.93 -0.21
C MET A 74 -5.14 -10.87 -1.02
N ALA A 75 -5.21 -11.06 -2.33
CA ALA A 75 -5.89 -10.13 -3.23
C ALA A 75 -7.35 -9.96 -2.86
N GLU A 76 -8.04 -11.06 -2.59
CA GLU A 76 -9.44 -11.03 -2.18
C GLU A 76 -9.62 -10.29 -0.86
N ALA A 77 -8.81 -10.59 0.13
CA ALA A 77 -8.90 -9.95 1.45
C ALA A 77 -8.70 -8.44 1.36
N LEU A 78 -7.70 -8.01 0.59
CA LEU A 78 -7.42 -6.58 0.41
C LEU A 78 -8.51 -5.88 -0.39
N SER A 79 -8.95 -6.48 -1.50
CA SER A 79 -9.98 -5.86 -2.35
C SER A 79 -11.35 -5.82 -1.67
N SER A 80 -11.67 -6.80 -0.84
CA SER A 80 -12.94 -6.90 -0.12
C SER A 80 -12.98 -6.09 1.17
N SER A 81 -11.83 -5.60 1.63
CA SER A 81 -11.75 -4.83 2.86
C SER A 81 -12.62 -3.58 2.80
N ARG A 82 -13.17 -3.18 3.94
CA ARG A 82 -13.91 -1.92 4.08
C ARG A 82 -13.00 -0.71 4.09
N ALA A 83 -11.70 -0.93 4.28
CA ALA A 83 -10.72 0.15 4.20
C ALA A 83 -10.74 0.79 2.81
N GLU A 84 -10.49 2.07 2.75
CA GLU A 84 -10.29 2.74 1.48
C GLU A 84 -8.97 2.30 0.88
N LYS A 85 -8.97 1.94 -0.40
CA LYS A 85 -7.75 1.52 -1.09
C LYS A 85 -7.27 2.65 -1.97
N LEU A 86 -6.11 3.20 -1.62
CA LEU A 86 -5.44 4.24 -2.39
C LEU A 86 -4.20 3.60 -3.01
N LEU A 87 -4.33 3.14 -4.25
CA LEU A 87 -3.33 2.31 -4.89
C LEU A 87 -2.60 3.05 -6.00
N LEU A 88 -1.30 2.80 -6.12
CA LEU A 88 -0.49 3.37 -7.17
C LEU A 88 -0.63 2.56 -8.45
N PRO A 89 -0.90 3.21 -9.60
CA PRO A 89 -1.09 2.51 -10.88
C PRO A 89 0.26 2.15 -11.54
N LEU A 90 1.06 1.35 -10.86
CA LEU A 90 2.34 0.91 -11.38
C LEU A 90 2.14 -0.15 -12.46
N ASN A 91 3.10 -0.26 -13.38
CA ASN A 91 3.03 -1.21 -14.48
C ASN A 91 2.82 -2.64 -14.00
N GLN A 92 1.86 -3.32 -14.63
CA GLN A 92 1.57 -4.72 -14.38
C GLN A 92 1.57 -5.50 -15.68
N GLU A 93 2.05 -6.75 -15.63
CA GLU A 93 1.92 -7.65 -16.79
C GLU A 93 0.44 -7.88 -17.08
N LEU A 94 0.09 -7.85 -18.34
CA LEU A 94 -1.26 -8.14 -18.84
C LEU A 94 -2.36 -7.24 -18.26
N LEU A 95 -1.98 -6.13 -17.61
CA LEU A 95 -2.94 -5.15 -17.11
C LEU A 95 -2.55 -3.77 -17.60
N THR A 96 -3.46 -3.14 -18.33
CA THR A 96 -3.29 -1.76 -18.78
C THR A 96 -4.48 -0.94 -18.32
N MET A 97 -4.22 0.13 -17.61
CA MET A 97 -5.28 1.07 -17.22
C MET A 97 -5.44 2.14 -18.29
N VAL A 98 -6.55 2.08 -19.00
CA VAL A 98 -6.84 3.03 -20.07
C VAL A 98 -7.06 4.41 -19.48
N GLY A 99 -6.51 5.42 -20.14
CA GLY A 99 -6.69 6.81 -19.71
C GLY A 99 -5.67 7.32 -18.71
N LEU A 100 -4.80 6.45 -18.20
CA LEU A 100 -3.75 6.88 -17.28
C LEU A 100 -2.52 7.32 -18.04
N LYS A 101 -1.94 8.44 -17.60
CA LYS A 101 -0.64 8.90 -18.08
C LYS A 101 0.44 8.24 -17.24
N LYS A 102 1.56 7.90 -17.88
CA LYS A 102 2.73 7.44 -17.15
C LYS A 102 3.30 8.58 -16.33
N GLU A 103 3.39 8.37 -15.03
CA GLU A 103 3.97 9.32 -14.11
C GLU A 103 5.14 8.68 -13.37
N PRO A 104 6.21 9.44 -13.10
CA PRO A 104 7.30 8.92 -12.26
C PRO A 104 6.80 8.56 -10.87
N LEU A 105 7.36 7.52 -10.28
CA LEU A 105 6.97 7.07 -8.94
C LEU A 105 6.98 8.19 -7.89
N PRO A 106 7.98 9.08 -7.82
CA PRO A 106 7.94 10.17 -6.85
C PRO A 106 6.71 11.07 -6.98
N HIS A 107 6.26 11.35 -8.21
CA HIS A 107 5.04 12.14 -8.43
C HIS A 107 3.80 11.40 -7.95
N LEU A 108 3.73 10.10 -8.19
CA LEU A 108 2.60 9.28 -7.73
C LEU A 108 2.53 9.25 -6.20
N ILE A 109 3.67 9.17 -5.54
CA ILE A 109 3.73 9.18 -4.08
C ILE A 109 3.29 10.54 -3.55
N ASP A 110 3.71 11.64 -4.18
CA ASP A 110 3.27 12.98 -3.80
C ASP A 110 1.77 13.14 -3.96
N GLU A 111 1.20 12.63 -5.05
CA GLU A 111 -0.25 12.64 -5.26
C GLU A 111 -0.98 11.83 -4.20
N LEU A 112 -0.43 10.67 -3.83
CA LEU A 112 -0.99 9.84 -2.76
C LEU A 112 -1.03 10.60 -1.44
N VAL A 113 0.08 11.20 -1.05
CA VAL A 113 0.19 11.95 0.20
C VAL A 113 -0.79 13.13 0.21
N ASN A 114 -0.84 13.89 -0.88
CA ASN A 114 -1.74 15.04 -0.98
C ASN A 114 -3.21 14.61 -0.90
N LEU A 115 -3.56 13.53 -1.58
CA LEU A 115 -4.91 12.98 -1.54
C LEU A 115 -5.29 12.53 -0.13
N MET A 116 -4.37 11.91 0.58
CA MET A 116 -4.61 11.48 1.95
C MET A 116 -4.79 12.67 2.91
N LYS A 117 -3.99 13.72 2.73
CA LYS A 117 -4.15 14.95 3.53
C LYS A 117 -5.54 15.56 3.31
N GLU A 118 -5.98 15.60 2.07
CA GLU A 118 -7.29 16.14 1.72
C GLU A 118 -8.43 15.30 2.28
N LYS A 119 -8.37 13.97 2.08
CA LYS A 119 -9.45 13.06 2.49
C LYS A 119 -9.58 12.91 4.00
N TYR A 120 -8.48 12.94 4.71
CA TYR A 120 -8.47 12.66 6.16
C TYR A 120 -8.20 13.90 7.00
N HIS A 121 -8.22 15.08 6.37
CA HIS A 121 -8.07 16.38 7.05
C HIS A 121 -6.88 16.43 7.99
N VAL A 122 -5.77 15.82 7.61
CA VAL A 122 -4.56 15.82 8.42
C VAL A 122 -3.86 17.16 8.28
N ARG A 123 -3.60 17.79 9.41
CA ARG A 123 -2.84 19.04 9.47
C ARG A 123 -1.35 18.69 9.54
N SER A 124 -0.59 19.14 8.58
CA SER A 124 0.86 18.96 8.59
C SER A 124 1.52 19.99 9.48
#